data_310d91ae80538130f76bd47f4d4b2ed7
#
_entry.id   310d91ae80538130f76bd47f4d4b2ed7
#
_cell.length_a   1.000
_cell.length_b   1.000
_cell.length_c   1.000
_cell.angle_alpha   90.00
_cell.angle_beta   90.00
_cell.angle_gamma   90.00
#
_symmetry.space_group_name_H-M   'P 1'
#
loop_
_entity.id
_entity.type
_entity.pdbx_description
1 polymer ?
#
loop_
_entity_poly.entity_id
_entity_poly.type
_entity_poly.pdbx_seq_one_letter_code
_entity_poly.pdbx_strand_id
1 'polypeptide(L)'
;MTSFDPPRPWTSSYAPGVPEDLDPQSGSLVDIVDASVRDYPEAPALQFFGRETTYAEMAADIARVAGALAERGVKAGDPVAIVLPNCPQHIVAFYAVLRLGAVVVEHNPLYTPRELRKQFEDHGAKHAIVWSKV
;
A
#
# COMPACT_ATOMS: atom_id res chain seq x y z
N MET A 1 -17.67 24.11 -20.13
CA MET A 1 -17.70 22.64 -20.19
C MET A 1 -18.75 22.19 -19.19
N THR A 2 -19.90 21.72 -19.64
CA THR A 2 -20.94 21.16 -18.79
C THR A 2 -20.44 19.83 -18.23
N SER A 3 -20.24 19.76 -16.93
CA SER A 3 -19.93 18.52 -16.22
C SER A 3 -21.11 17.56 -16.43
N PHE A 4 -20.87 16.44 -17.10
CA PHE A 4 -21.85 15.36 -17.18
C PHE A 4 -21.80 14.64 -15.83
N ASP A 5 -22.74 14.98 -14.96
CA ASP A 5 -22.95 14.30 -13.68
C ASP A 5 -24.07 13.26 -13.88
N PRO A 6 -23.74 11.97 -14.02
CA PRO A 6 -24.76 10.93 -14.22
C PRO A 6 -25.63 10.78 -12.97
N PRO A 7 -26.91 10.39 -13.12
CA PRO A 7 -27.78 10.17 -11.99
C PRO A 7 -27.22 9.11 -11.05
N ARG A 8 -27.21 9.37 -9.73
CA ARG A 8 -26.67 8.50 -8.68
C ARG A 8 -27.80 7.79 -7.93
N PRO A 9 -28.46 6.79 -8.52
CA PRO A 9 -29.65 6.16 -7.92
C PRO A 9 -29.39 5.46 -6.58
N TRP A 10 -28.13 5.11 -6.29
CA TRP A 10 -27.72 4.48 -5.04
C TRP A 10 -27.77 5.41 -3.84
N THR A 11 -27.73 6.73 -4.00
CA THR A 11 -27.78 7.69 -2.88
C THR A 11 -29.11 7.61 -2.11
N SER A 12 -30.19 7.20 -2.78
CA SER A 12 -31.49 6.98 -2.14
C SER A 12 -31.48 5.84 -1.10
N SER A 13 -30.46 4.98 -1.12
CA SER A 13 -30.27 3.88 -0.18
C SER A 13 -29.35 4.22 1.00
N TYR A 14 -28.83 5.45 1.05
CA TYR A 14 -27.96 5.88 2.14
C TYR A 14 -28.75 6.08 3.42
N ALA A 15 -28.15 5.70 4.55
CA ALA A 15 -28.75 5.98 5.85
C ALA A 15 -28.78 7.50 6.14
N PRO A 16 -29.70 7.99 6.98
CA PRO A 16 -29.71 9.39 7.35
C PRO A 16 -28.37 9.86 7.92
N GLY A 17 -27.85 10.99 7.40
CA GLY A 17 -26.58 11.57 7.83
C GLY A 17 -25.34 11.06 7.07
N VAL A 18 -25.49 10.11 6.17
CA VAL A 18 -24.41 9.72 5.26
C VAL A 18 -24.33 10.73 4.12
N PRO A 19 -23.18 11.41 3.91
CA PRO A 19 -23.04 12.36 2.83
C PRO A 19 -23.09 11.65 1.47
N GLU A 20 -23.67 12.31 0.47
CA GLU A 20 -23.76 11.78 -0.90
C GLU A 20 -22.40 11.79 -1.61
N ASP A 21 -21.54 12.71 -1.22
CA ASP A 21 -20.19 12.85 -1.74
C ASP A 21 -19.14 12.68 -0.63
N LEU A 22 -18.00 12.10 -1.02
CA LEU A 22 -16.80 12.11 -0.19
C LEU A 22 -16.03 13.40 -0.47
N ASP A 23 -15.64 14.10 0.58
CA ASP A 23 -14.66 15.18 0.49
C ASP A 23 -13.25 14.54 0.44
N PRO A 24 -12.61 14.46 -0.74
CA PRO A 24 -11.34 13.77 -0.86
C PRO A 24 -10.27 14.50 -0.04
N GLN A 25 -9.65 13.78 0.89
CA GLN A 25 -8.50 14.29 1.63
C GLN A 25 -7.39 14.65 0.63
N SER A 26 -6.85 15.85 0.75
CA SER A 26 -5.64 16.23 0.00
C SER A 26 -4.43 15.52 0.58
N GLY A 27 -3.56 14.98 -0.29
CA GLY A 27 -2.33 14.31 0.11
C GLY A 27 -2.20 12.89 -0.46
N SER A 28 -1.17 12.21 -0.03
CA SER A 28 -0.86 10.83 -0.42
C SER A 28 -1.19 9.84 0.69
N LEU A 29 -1.18 8.54 0.37
CA LEU A 29 -1.27 7.47 1.38
C LEU A 29 -0.11 7.53 2.39
N VAL A 30 1.05 8.02 1.97
CA VAL A 30 2.21 8.23 2.84
C VAL A 30 1.92 9.31 3.88
N ASP A 31 1.28 10.41 3.48
CA ASP A 31 0.92 11.50 4.39
C ASP A 31 -0.07 11.04 5.48
N ILE A 32 -0.97 10.11 5.16
CA ILE A 32 -1.90 9.52 6.14
C ILE A 32 -1.13 8.72 7.21
N VAL A 33 -0.16 7.91 6.78
CA VAL A 33 0.68 7.16 7.73
C VAL A 33 1.54 8.10 8.55
N ASP A 34 2.17 9.10 7.95
CA ASP A 34 3.02 10.06 8.65
C ASP A 34 2.22 10.87 9.68
N ALA A 35 0.98 11.22 9.38
CA ALA A 35 0.07 11.84 10.34
C ALA A 35 -0.24 10.90 11.51
N SER A 36 -0.56 9.62 11.24
CA SER A 36 -0.84 8.64 12.28
C SER A 36 0.38 8.38 13.18
N VAL A 37 1.58 8.31 12.60
CA VAL A 37 2.84 8.16 13.35
C VAL A 37 3.10 9.36 14.25
N ARG A 38 2.84 10.58 13.76
CA ARG A 38 3.02 11.81 14.54
C ARG A 38 2.03 11.89 15.70
N ASP A 39 0.77 11.58 15.46
CA ASP A 39 -0.32 11.82 16.39
C ASP A 39 -0.50 10.65 17.38
N TYR A 40 -0.14 9.43 16.99
CA TYR A 40 -0.37 8.20 17.77
C TYR A 40 0.83 7.22 17.73
N PRO A 41 2.08 7.65 18.01
CA PRO A 41 3.28 6.83 17.80
C PRO A 41 3.25 5.51 18.55
N GLU A 42 2.74 5.51 19.79
CA GLU A 42 2.71 4.34 20.69
C GLU A 42 1.45 3.47 20.53
N ALA A 43 0.48 3.92 19.74
CA ALA A 43 -0.73 3.12 19.51
C ALA A 43 -0.42 1.92 18.62
N PRO A 44 -1.11 0.77 18.81
CA PRO A 44 -0.94 -0.38 17.95
C PRO A 44 -1.44 -0.06 16.54
N ALA A 45 -0.55 -0.20 15.55
CA ALA A 45 -0.84 -0.05 14.13
C ALA A 45 -1.19 -1.40 13.49
N LEU A 46 -0.53 -2.47 13.90
CA LEU A 46 -0.71 -3.81 13.35
C LEU A 46 -0.82 -4.83 14.50
N GLN A 47 -1.69 -5.82 14.30
CA GLN A 47 -1.76 -7.00 15.17
C GLN A 47 -1.70 -8.26 14.30
N PHE A 48 -0.81 -9.17 14.64
CA PHE A 48 -0.61 -10.41 13.89
C PHE A 48 -0.16 -11.54 14.80
N PHE A 49 -0.96 -12.60 14.89
CA PHE A 49 -0.73 -13.76 15.77
C PHE A 49 -0.37 -13.40 17.22
N GLY A 50 -1.08 -12.43 17.79
CA GLY A 50 -0.88 -11.98 19.18
C GLY A 50 0.28 -11.00 19.39
N ARG A 51 1.04 -10.68 18.36
CA ARG A 51 2.03 -9.61 18.39
C ARG A 51 1.44 -8.31 17.89
N GLU A 52 1.63 -7.26 18.64
CA GLU A 52 1.33 -5.88 18.24
C GLU A 52 2.61 -5.20 17.73
N THR A 53 2.42 -4.29 16.76
CA THR A 53 3.46 -3.40 16.26
C THR A 53 2.90 -1.99 16.31
N THR A 54 3.58 -1.07 16.97
CA THR A 54 3.14 0.33 17.09
C THR A 54 3.34 1.09 15.78
N TYR A 55 2.71 2.27 15.65
CA TYR A 55 2.95 3.16 14.51
C TYR A 55 4.41 3.59 14.41
N ALA A 56 5.09 3.86 15.53
CA ALA A 56 6.51 4.21 15.54
C ALA A 56 7.40 3.05 15.04
N GLU A 57 7.15 1.82 15.51
CA GLU A 57 7.88 0.63 15.05
C GLU A 57 7.64 0.37 13.56
N MET A 58 6.38 0.46 13.11
CA MET A 58 6.02 0.29 11.70
C MET A 58 6.72 1.34 10.82
N ALA A 59 6.78 2.61 11.24
CA ALA A 59 7.47 3.68 10.52
C ALA A 59 8.97 3.41 10.40
N ALA A 60 9.60 2.92 11.47
CA ALA A 60 11.02 2.55 11.46
C ALA A 60 11.29 1.40 10.47
N ASP A 61 10.41 0.40 10.43
CA ASP A 61 10.49 -0.70 9.50
C ASP A 61 10.30 -0.24 8.05
N ILE A 62 9.32 0.63 7.78
CA ILE A 62 9.09 1.25 6.47
C ILE A 62 10.33 2.01 6.01
N ALA A 63 10.92 2.84 6.86
CA ALA A 63 12.11 3.61 6.52
C ALA A 63 13.30 2.71 6.17
N ARG A 64 13.50 1.63 6.93
CA ARG A 64 14.58 0.65 6.69
C ARG A 64 14.41 -0.08 5.36
N VAL A 65 13.19 -0.52 5.04
CA VAL A 65 12.90 -1.22 3.78
C VAL A 65 13.00 -0.24 2.60
N ALA A 66 12.51 1.00 2.73
CA ALA A 66 12.65 2.03 1.70
C ALA A 66 14.14 2.33 1.41
N GLY A 67 14.97 2.49 2.45
CA GLY A 67 16.42 2.66 2.30
C GLY A 67 17.07 1.50 1.53
N ALA A 68 16.74 0.26 1.91
CA ALA A 68 17.27 -0.92 1.24
C ALA A 68 16.82 -1.04 -0.24
N LEU A 69 15.62 -0.59 -0.58
CA LEU A 69 15.14 -0.54 -1.98
C LEU A 69 15.86 0.56 -2.76
N ALA A 70 16.06 1.74 -2.17
CA ALA A 70 16.79 2.85 -2.77
C ALA A 70 18.25 2.47 -3.07
N GLU A 71 18.94 1.79 -2.14
CA GLU A 71 20.30 1.26 -2.35
C GLU A 71 20.37 0.25 -3.51
N ARG A 72 19.28 -0.46 -3.79
CA ARG A 72 19.14 -1.37 -4.93
C ARG A 72 18.73 -0.68 -6.23
N GLY A 73 18.62 0.65 -6.21
CA GLY A 73 18.37 1.48 -7.37
C GLY A 73 16.90 1.72 -7.71
N VAL A 74 15.97 1.39 -6.81
CA VAL A 74 14.55 1.74 -6.98
C VAL A 74 14.37 3.25 -6.92
N LYS A 75 13.65 3.81 -7.89
CA LYS A 75 13.38 5.25 -8.05
C LYS A 75 11.88 5.52 -8.16
N ALA A 76 11.51 6.78 -8.05
CA ALA A 76 10.14 7.22 -8.30
C ALA A 76 9.67 6.78 -9.70
N GLY A 77 8.46 6.22 -9.76
CA GLY A 77 7.85 5.67 -10.97
C GLY A 77 8.25 4.23 -11.30
N ASP A 78 9.26 3.64 -10.66
CA ASP A 78 9.62 2.25 -10.91
C ASP A 78 8.55 1.29 -10.34
N PRO A 79 8.09 0.29 -11.12
CA PRO A 79 7.21 -0.75 -10.60
C PRO A 79 8.02 -1.71 -9.70
N VAL A 80 7.49 -1.97 -8.50
CA VAL A 80 8.02 -2.95 -7.54
C VAL A 80 6.93 -3.97 -7.23
N ALA A 81 7.20 -5.23 -7.53
CA ALA A 81 6.27 -6.32 -7.27
C ALA A 81 6.29 -6.71 -5.79
N ILE A 82 5.10 -6.93 -5.22
CA ILE A 82 4.93 -7.47 -3.86
C ILE A 82 4.21 -8.81 -3.97
N VAL A 83 4.89 -9.89 -3.57
CA VAL A 83 4.36 -11.27 -3.59
C VAL A 83 4.40 -11.80 -2.17
N LEU A 84 3.59 -11.21 -1.31
CA LEU A 84 3.55 -11.51 0.13
C LEU A 84 2.13 -11.91 0.56
N PRO A 85 1.99 -12.82 1.53
CA PRO A 85 0.70 -13.05 2.18
C PRO A 85 0.29 -11.85 3.03
N ASN A 86 -0.94 -11.87 3.54
CA ASN A 86 -1.43 -10.86 4.48
C ASN A 86 -0.66 -10.97 5.81
N CYS A 87 0.36 -10.16 5.97
CA CYS A 87 1.25 -10.14 7.13
C CYS A 87 1.79 -8.70 7.34
N PRO A 88 2.36 -8.37 8.51
CA PRO A 88 2.93 -7.06 8.79
C PRO A 88 3.98 -6.61 7.75
N GLN A 89 4.78 -7.54 7.25
CA GLN A 89 5.81 -7.28 6.24
C GLN A 89 5.22 -6.78 4.92
N HIS A 90 3.99 -7.22 4.57
CA HIS A 90 3.29 -6.73 3.39
C HIS A 90 2.98 -5.23 3.53
N ILE A 91 2.41 -4.82 4.66
CA ILE A 91 2.10 -3.41 4.93
C ILE A 91 3.37 -2.55 4.92
N VAL A 92 4.44 -3.03 5.56
CA VAL A 92 5.74 -2.35 5.56
C VAL A 92 6.29 -2.21 4.14
N ALA A 93 6.26 -3.28 3.33
CA ALA A 93 6.72 -3.27 1.95
C ALA A 93 5.91 -2.29 1.09
N PHE A 94 4.59 -2.31 1.21
CA PHE A 94 3.68 -1.43 0.49
C PHE A 94 4.03 0.05 0.73
N TYR A 95 4.08 0.48 1.98
CA TYR A 95 4.40 1.87 2.31
C TYR A 95 5.86 2.24 2.04
N ALA A 96 6.80 1.29 2.11
CA ALA A 96 8.19 1.53 1.75
C ALA A 96 8.35 1.85 0.25
N VAL A 97 7.64 1.13 -0.62
CA VAL A 97 7.61 1.40 -2.07
C VAL A 97 6.98 2.75 -2.35
N LEU A 98 5.83 3.06 -1.74
CA LEU A 98 5.16 4.35 -1.90
C LEU A 98 6.01 5.53 -1.41
N ARG A 99 6.77 5.36 -0.33
CA ARG A 99 7.66 6.40 0.23
C ARG A 99 8.77 6.79 -0.74
N LEU A 100 9.17 5.90 -1.65
CA LEU A 100 10.11 6.21 -2.73
C LEU A 100 9.44 6.86 -3.96
N GLY A 101 8.12 7.04 -3.94
CA GLY A 101 7.36 7.45 -5.13
C GLY A 101 7.30 6.38 -6.21
N ALA A 102 7.65 5.13 -5.86
CA ALA A 102 7.58 3.99 -6.75
C ALA A 102 6.16 3.41 -6.83
N VAL A 103 5.91 2.56 -7.81
CA VAL A 103 4.60 1.96 -8.07
C VAL A 103 4.54 0.59 -7.43
N VAL A 104 3.55 0.37 -6.57
CA VAL A 104 3.28 -0.94 -5.98
C VAL A 104 2.53 -1.80 -6.99
N VAL A 105 3.02 -3.03 -7.23
CA VAL A 105 2.35 -4.04 -8.04
C VAL A 105 2.08 -5.28 -7.19
N GLU A 106 0.82 -5.45 -6.78
CA GLU A 106 0.39 -6.53 -5.90
C GLU A 106 0.18 -7.84 -6.63
N HIS A 107 0.67 -8.93 -6.05
CA HIS A 107 0.48 -10.29 -6.55
C HIS A 107 -0.03 -11.23 -5.46
N ASN A 108 -0.87 -12.16 -5.87
CA ASN A 108 -1.24 -13.26 -4.98
C ASN A 108 -0.03 -14.20 -4.79
N PRO A 109 0.44 -14.43 -3.55
CA PRO A 109 1.57 -15.31 -3.26
C PRO A 109 1.30 -16.80 -3.56
N LEU A 110 0.05 -17.16 -3.89
CA LEU A 110 -0.35 -18.50 -4.28
C LEU A 110 -0.36 -18.71 -5.79
N TYR A 111 -0.03 -17.69 -6.59
CA TYR A 111 0.07 -17.85 -8.03
C TYR A 111 1.20 -18.82 -8.42
N THR A 112 0.93 -19.61 -9.46
CA THR A 112 1.94 -20.48 -10.04
C THR A 112 3.05 -19.67 -10.74
N PRO A 113 4.25 -20.21 -10.93
CA PRO A 113 5.31 -19.55 -11.67
C PRO A 113 4.90 -19.08 -13.08
N ARG A 114 3.97 -19.82 -13.73
CA ARG A 114 3.45 -19.45 -15.04
C ARG A 114 2.57 -18.20 -15.00
N GLU A 115 1.72 -18.09 -13.98
CA GLU A 115 0.85 -16.92 -13.79
C GLU A 115 1.66 -15.69 -13.43
N LEU A 116 2.60 -15.82 -12.48
CA LEU A 116 3.51 -14.75 -12.11
C LEU A 116 4.34 -14.25 -13.29
N ARG A 117 4.90 -15.16 -14.11
CA ARG A 117 5.71 -14.78 -15.28
C ARG A 117 4.94 -13.85 -16.20
N LYS A 118 3.68 -14.19 -16.56
CA LYS A 118 2.86 -13.37 -17.43
C LYS A 118 2.63 -11.97 -16.87
N GLN A 119 2.39 -11.86 -15.57
CA GLN A 119 2.19 -10.57 -14.91
C GLN A 119 3.48 -9.75 -14.86
N PHE A 120 4.62 -10.39 -14.55
CA PHE A 120 5.92 -9.71 -14.56
C PHE A 120 6.33 -9.21 -15.95
N GLU A 121 5.99 -9.95 -17.01
CA GLU A 121 6.20 -9.53 -18.40
C GLU A 121 5.33 -8.30 -18.75
N ASP A 122 4.12 -8.22 -18.20
CA ASP A 122 3.16 -7.13 -18.45
C ASP A 122 3.60 -5.82 -17.77
N HIS A 123 3.88 -5.85 -16.46
CA HIS A 123 4.21 -4.63 -15.71
C HIS A 123 5.70 -4.28 -15.70
N GLY A 124 6.58 -5.19 -16.11
CA GLY A 124 8.02 -4.95 -16.27
C GLY A 124 8.80 -4.64 -15.00
N ALA A 125 8.30 -5.00 -13.80
CA ALA A 125 9.00 -4.77 -12.55
C ALA A 125 10.35 -5.52 -12.53
N LYS A 126 11.42 -4.79 -12.18
CA LYS A 126 12.78 -5.34 -12.03
C LYS A 126 13.12 -5.71 -10.59
N HIS A 127 12.32 -5.25 -9.65
CA HIS A 127 12.45 -5.49 -8.23
C HIS A 127 11.20 -6.17 -7.70
N ALA A 128 11.38 -7.15 -6.82
CA ALA A 128 10.29 -7.85 -6.18
C ALA A 128 10.60 -8.11 -4.70
N ILE A 129 9.58 -7.95 -3.86
CA ILE A 129 9.60 -8.37 -2.46
C ILE A 129 8.74 -9.62 -2.39
N VAL A 130 9.35 -10.75 -2.07
CA VAL A 130 8.70 -12.07 -2.14
C VAL A 130 8.76 -12.79 -0.81
N TRP A 131 7.77 -13.64 -0.57
CA TRP A 131 7.81 -14.58 0.53
C TRP A 131 8.81 -15.70 0.21
N SER A 132 9.64 -16.09 1.17
CA SER A 132 10.71 -17.09 0.97
C SER A 132 10.24 -18.51 0.62
N LYS A 133 8.93 -18.73 0.61
CA LYS A 133 8.30 -20.01 0.22
C LYS A 133 7.59 -19.94 -1.15
N VAL A 134 7.76 -18.85 -1.89
CA VAL A 134 7.24 -18.71 -3.27
C VAL A 134 8.31 -19.10 -4.26
#